data_bb1520c4d8e7f821211e480486e121f2
#
_entry.id   bb1520c4d8e7f821211e480486e121f2
#
_cell.length_a   1.000
_cell.length_b   1.000
_cell.length_c   1.000
_cell.angle_alpha   90.00
_cell.angle_beta   90.00
_cell.angle_gamma   90.00
#
_symmetry.space_group_name_H-M   'P 1'
#
loop_
_entity.id
_entity.type
_entity.pdbx_description
1 polymer ?
#
loop_
_entity_poly.entity_id
_entity_poly.type
_entity_poly.pdbx_seq_one_letter_code
_entity_poly.pdbx_strand_id
1 'polypeptide(L)'
;MESQTKQPKNNPTPDKILVLGIGNLVLNDEGIGIHVVNALNEMEIPQGVDVLDGGTGGLALLETLQSYRQLILVDAALDNNPVGTIRRLSPKYSKDYPPLLSAHEIGLKEMIDAMLLLGQAPRIELLAISVRNCHHLGMQLSPEARKAIPQ
;
A
#
# COMPACT_ATOMS: atom_id res chain seq x y z
N MET A 1 22.33 41.88 11.02
CA MET A 1 20.94 41.36 11.03
C MET A 1 20.94 40.01 10.34
N GLU A 2 21.04 38.98 11.12
CA GLU A 2 20.94 37.60 10.58
C GLU A 2 19.47 37.22 10.52
N SER A 3 18.95 37.09 9.30
CA SER A 3 17.62 36.54 9.05
C SER A 3 17.67 35.04 9.26
N GLN A 4 17.27 34.58 10.44
CA GLN A 4 16.99 33.18 10.69
C GLN A 4 15.77 32.78 9.87
N THR A 5 16.02 32.12 8.75
CA THR A 5 15.01 31.37 8.02
C THR A 5 14.58 30.21 8.91
N LYS A 6 13.45 30.37 9.59
CA LYS A 6 12.78 29.29 10.28
C LYS A 6 12.37 28.26 9.22
N GLN A 7 13.06 27.13 9.18
CA GLN A 7 12.56 25.94 8.50
C GLN A 7 11.18 25.59 9.08
N PRO A 8 10.20 25.29 8.25
CA PRO A 8 8.92 24.80 8.75
C PRO A 8 9.20 23.50 9.51
N LYS A 9 8.91 23.50 10.79
CA LYS A 9 8.85 22.27 11.57
C LYS A 9 7.69 21.46 10.98
N ASN A 10 7.99 20.45 10.16
CA ASN A 10 7.04 19.42 9.81
C ASN A 10 6.70 18.70 11.11
N ASN A 11 5.67 19.18 11.79
CA ASN A 11 5.02 18.40 12.81
C ASN A 11 4.36 17.22 12.08
N PRO A 12 4.72 15.97 12.40
CA PRO A 12 3.96 14.85 11.87
C PRO A 12 2.51 15.05 12.27
N THR A 13 1.60 14.90 11.32
CA THR A 13 0.16 14.98 11.58
C THR A 13 -0.15 13.92 12.64
N PRO A 14 -0.55 14.29 13.85
CA PRO A 14 -0.65 13.34 14.92
C PRO A 14 -1.76 12.33 14.61
N ASP A 15 -1.43 11.06 14.70
CA ASP A 15 -2.32 9.91 14.77
C ASP A 15 -3.14 9.53 13.53
N LYS A 16 -2.80 10.01 12.33
CA LYS A 16 -3.47 9.56 11.10
C LYS A 16 -2.89 8.26 10.56
N ILE A 17 -3.81 7.39 10.13
CA ILE A 17 -3.53 6.12 9.48
C ILE A 17 -3.95 6.24 8.01
N LEU A 18 -3.11 5.78 7.10
CA LEU A 18 -3.47 5.65 5.69
C LEU A 18 -3.62 4.17 5.33
N VAL A 19 -4.75 3.83 4.74
CA VAL A 19 -4.93 2.56 4.03
C VAL A 19 -4.67 2.82 2.55
N LEU A 20 -3.64 2.18 2.02
CA LEU A 20 -3.18 2.35 0.66
C LEU A 20 -3.34 1.06 -0.13
N GLY A 21 -4.19 1.05 -1.13
CA GLY A 21 -4.29 -0.03 -2.10
C GLY A 21 -3.30 0.19 -3.24
N ILE A 22 -2.51 -0.84 -3.54
CA ILE A 22 -1.52 -0.83 -4.61
C ILE A 22 -1.86 -1.94 -5.58
N GLY A 23 -1.62 -1.71 -6.85
CA GLY A 23 -1.82 -2.69 -7.88
C GLY A 23 -2.12 -2.09 -9.25
N ASN A 24 -2.34 -2.95 -10.22
CA ASN A 24 -2.71 -2.57 -11.56
C ASN A 24 -4.13 -3.09 -11.88
N LEU A 25 -5.07 -2.16 -11.95
CA LEU A 25 -6.50 -2.49 -12.12
C LEU A 25 -6.82 -3.19 -13.44
N VAL A 26 -6.00 -2.99 -14.47
CA VAL A 26 -6.19 -3.61 -15.79
C VAL A 26 -5.56 -5.00 -15.92
N LEU A 27 -4.94 -5.51 -14.88
CA LEU A 27 -4.32 -6.83 -14.83
C LEU A 27 -5.03 -7.80 -13.87
N ASN A 28 -6.36 -7.81 -13.90
CA ASN A 28 -7.21 -8.72 -13.12
C ASN A 28 -6.83 -8.72 -11.61
N ASP A 29 -6.38 -9.85 -11.08
CA ASP A 29 -6.11 -10.03 -9.66
C ASP A 29 -4.95 -9.16 -9.13
N GLU A 30 -4.06 -8.65 -10.00
CA GLU A 30 -3.06 -7.66 -9.60
C GLU A 30 -3.68 -6.35 -9.10
N GLY A 31 -4.93 -6.09 -9.45
CA GLY A 31 -5.70 -4.95 -8.97
C GLY A 31 -6.39 -5.15 -7.63
N ILE A 32 -6.19 -6.27 -6.93
CA ILE A 32 -6.94 -6.59 -5.70
C ILE A 32 -6.82 -5.48 -4.64
N GLY A 33 -5.64 -4.88 -4.48
CA GLY A 33 -5.44 -3.78 -3.53
C GLY A 33 -6.32 -2.58 -3.84
N ILE A 34 -6.49 -2.24 -5.12
CA ILE A 34 -7.36 -1.16 -5.57
C ILE A 34 -8.84 -1.51 -5.33
N HIS A 35 -9.24 -2.74 -5.61
CA HIS A 35 -10.60 -3.20 -5.35
C HIS A 35 -10.94 -3.14 -3.86
N VAL A 36 -9.99 -3.46 -2.98
CA VAL A 36 -10.19 -3.36 -1.53
C VAL A 36 -10.43 -1.91 -1.11
N VAL A 37 -9.59 -0.99 -1.54
CA VAL A 37 -9.77 0.43 -1.14
C VAL A 37 -11.02 1.05 -1.76
N ASN A 38 -11.43 0.63 -2.94
CA ASN A 38 -12.70 1.05 -3.53
C ASN A 38 -13.88 0.53 -2.70
N ALA A 39 -13.84 -0.71 -2.24
CA ALA A 39 -14.85 -1.25 -1.34
C ALA A 39 -14.90 -0.51 0.00
N LEU A 40 -13.73 -0.15 0.56
CA LEU A 40 -13.66 0.64 1.79
C LEU A 40 -14.27 2.03 1.62
N ASN A 41 -14.08 2.68 0.48
CA ASN A 41 -14.65 4.00 0.19
C ASN A 41 -16.19 4.00 0.13
N GLU A 42 -16.81 2.84 -0.07
CA GLU A 42 -18.27 2.68 0.01
C GLU A 42 -18.77 2.46 1.44
N MET A 43 -17.87 2.36 2.41
CA MET A 43 -18.17 2.13 3.81
C MET A 43 -17.96 3.39 4.64
N GLU A 44 -18.51 3.42 5.84
CA GLU A 44 -18.19 4.43 6.82
C GLU A 44 -16.77 4.20 7.38
N ILE A 45 -15.88 5.16 7.14
CA ILE A 45 -14.50 5.08 7.57
C ILE A 45 -14.33 5.78 8.92
N PRO A 46 -13.64 5.16 9.88
CA PRO A 46 -13.39 5.79 11.17
C PRO A 46 -12.62 7.11 11.04
N GLN A 47 -12.90 8.03 11.96
CA GLN A 47 -12.15 9.29 12.04
C GLN A 47 -10.64 9.01 12.26
N GLY A 48 -9.79 9.74 11.55
CA GLY A 48 -8.33 9.56 11.61
C GLY A 48 -7.79 8.48 10.67
N VAL A 49 -8.63 7.86 9.86
CA VAL A 49 -8.24 6.92 8.82
C VAL A 49 -8.56 7.52 7.45
N ASP A 50 -7.56 7.61 6.60
CA ASP A 50 -7.72 7.97 5.19
C ASP A 50 -7.56 6.72 4.32
N VAL A 51 -8.23 6.66 3.19
CA VAL A 51 -8.17 5.55 2.22
C VAL A 51 -7.77 6.10 0.87
N LEU A 52 -6.74 5.53 0.26
CA LEU A 52 -6.19 6.01 -1.00
C LEU A 52 -5.94 4.87 -1.98
N ASP A 53 -6.35 5.09 -3.22
CA ASP A 53 -5.92 4.31 -4.37
C ASP A 53 -4.53 4.80 -4.78
N GLY A 54 -3.52 3.97 -4.56
CA GLY A 54 -2.13 4.25 -4.92
C GLY A 54 -1.79 3.90 -6.37
N GLY A 55 -2.68 3.22 -7.06
CA GLY A 55 -2.43 2.73 -8.42
C GLY A 55 -1.18 1.88 -8.50
N THR A 56 -0.36 2.10 -9.52
CA THR A 56 0.96 1.48 -9.68
C THR A 56 2.04 2.18 -8.85
N GLY A 57 1.69 3.27 -8.19
CA GLY A 57 2.46 3.92 -7.16
C GLY A 57 3.72 4.62 -7.62
N GLY A 58 4.78 4.43 -6.88
CA GLY A 58 6.09 4.98 -7.14
C GLY A 58 6.47 6.13 -6.21
N LEU A 59 7.61 6.74 -6.52
CA LEU A 59 8.18 7.83 -5.71
C LEU A 59 7.27 9.04 -5.58
N ALA A 60 6.30 9.21 -6.49
CA ALA A 60 5.32 10.29 -6.42
C ALA A 60 4.45 10.24 -5.15
N LEU A 61 4.28 9.07 -4.55
CA LEU A 61 3.53 8.91 -3.31
C LEU A 61 4.35 9.20 -2.04
N LEU A 62 5.66 9.33 -2.16
CA LEU A 62 6.59 9.39 -1.02
C LEU A 62 6.20 10.50 -0.03
N GLU A 63 5.98 11.71 -0.51
CA GLU A 63 5.62 12.85 0.32
C GLU A 63 4.29 12.63 1.06
N THR A 64 3.30 12.09 0.36
CA THR A 64 2.00 11.73 0.95
C THR A 64 2.18 10.71 2.07
N LEU A 65 2.93 9.64 1.82
CA LEU A 65 3.10 8.56 2.79
C LEU A 65 3.84 9.01 4.06
N GLN A 66 4.81 9.90 3.92
CA GLN A 66 5.56 10.45 5.05
C GLN A 66 4.72 11.30 5.99
N SER A 67 3.56 11.79 5.56
CA SER A 67 2.66 12.60 6.37
C SER A 67 1.80 11.78 7.35
N TYR A 68 1.85 10.45 7.27
CA TYR A 68 1.08 9.54 8.13
C TYR A 68 1.97 8.86 9.17
N ARG A 69 1.39 8.59 10.33
CA ARG A 69 2.07 7.84 11.39
C ARG A 69 2.12 6.35 11.10
N GLN A 70 1.08 5.82 10.46
CA GLN A 70 0.95 4.41 10.13
C GLN A 70 0.39 4.23 8.74
N LEU A 71 0.95 3.27 8.02
CA LEU A 71 0.46 2.82 6.72
C LEU A 71 -0.06 1.39 6.84
N ILE A 72 -1.21 1.15 6.25
CA ILE A 72 -1.72 -0.19 5.98
C ILE A 72 -1.71 -0.36 4.47
N LEU A 73 -0.78 -1.15 3.98
CA LEU A 73 -0.62 -1.44 2.55
C LEU A 73 -1.44 -2.66 2.19
N VAL A 74 -2.16 -2.62 1.08
CA VAL A 74 -2.89 -3.76 0.54
C VAL A 74 -2.40 -4.03 -0.87
N ASP A 75 -1.84 -5.22 -1.09
CA ASP A 75 -1.24 -5.59 -2.37
C ASP A 75 -1.40 -7.09 -2.67
N ALA A 76 -1.35 -7.42 -3.95
CA ALA A 76 -1.36 -8.80 -4.42
C ALA A 76 0.01 -9.44 -4.22
N ALA A 77 0.03 -10.69 -3.81
CA ALA A 77 1.25 -11.48 -3.63
C ALA A 77 1.22 -12.77 -4.47
N LEU A 78 2.36 -13.08 -5.08
CA LEU A 78 2.64 -14.36 -5.74
C LEU A 78 3.46 -15.25 -4.80
N ASP A 79 2.82 -15.86 -3.84
CA ASP A 79 3.46 -16.61 -2.76
C ASP A 79 3.09 -18.09 -2.72
N ASN A 80 2.44 -18.58 -3.76
CA ASN A 80 1.97 -19.97 -3.90
C ASN A 80 0.96 -20.44 -2.84
N ASN A 81 0.42 -19.54 -2.03
CA ASN A 81 -0.70 -19.85 -1.17
C ASN A 81 -2.01 -19.93 -2.00
N PRO A 82 -3.06 -20.56 -1.48
CA PRO A 82 -4.37 -20.55 -2.14
C PRO A 82 -4.82 -19.12 -2.42
N VAL A 83 -5.39 -18.89 -3.61
CA VAL A 83 -5.89 -17.57 -4.01
C VAL A 83 -6.90 -17.05 -3.01
N GLY A 84 -6.76 -15.80 -2.62
CA GLY A 84 -7.60 -15.16 -1.61
C GLY A 84 -7.09 -15.29 -0.18
N THR A 85 -5.97 -15.99 0.04
CA THR A 85 -5.32 -16.04 1.37
C THR A 85 -4.80 -14.65 1.73
N ILE A 86 -5.17 -14.17 2.92
CA ILE A 86 -4.73 -12.88 3.44
C ILE A 86 -3.69 -13.11 4.52
N ARG A 87 -2.52 -12.50 4.36
CA ARG A 87 -1.47 -12.50 5.38
C ARG A 87 -1.22 -11.09 5.86
N ARG A 88 -1.24 -10.92 7.17
CA ARG A 88 -0.85 -9.67 7.82
C ARG A 88 0.63 -9.75 8.21
N LEU A 89 1.42 -8.83 7.73
CA LEU A 89 2.85 -8.75 7.95
C LEU A 89 3.23 -7.36 8.46
N SER A 90 4.24 -7.30 9.32
CA SER A 90 4.80 -6.03 9.83
C SER A 90 6.27 -5.94 9.40
N PRO A 91 6.55 -5.73 8.11
CA PRO A 91 7.91 -5.71 7.60
C PRO A 91 8.68 -4.50 8.14
N LYS A 92 9.91 -4.73 8.59
CA LYS A 92 10.82 -3.68 9.06
C LYS A 92 11.76 -3.18 7.97
N TYR A 93 12.04 -4.04 6.99
CA TYR A 93 12.97 -3.78 5.89
C TYR A 93 12.34 -4.24 4.58
N SER A 94 12.80 -3.68 3.46
CA SER A 94 12.28 -4.06 2.14
C SER A 94 12.44 -5.56 1.84
N LYS A 95 13.48 -6.20 2.37
CA LYS A 95 13.71 -7.65 2.22
C LYS A 95 12.68 -8.54 2.93
N ASP A 96 11.95 -7.98 3.89
CA ASP A 96 10.92 -8.72 4.66
C ASP A 96 9.59 -8.82 3.91
N TYR A 97 9.48 -8.10 2.79
CA TYR A 97 8.30 -8.16 1.95
C TYR A 97 8.24 -9.46 1.16
N PRO A 98 7.06 -10.09 1.04
CA PRO A 98 6.87 -11.23 0.17
C PRO A 98 7.01 -10.81 -1.30
N PRO A 99 7.06 -11.76 -2.25
CA PRO A 99 7.06 -11.45 -3.67
C PRO A 99 5.72 -10.82 -4.07
N LEU A 100 5.65 -9.48 -3.98
CA LEU A 100 4.49 -8.69 -4.36
C LEU A 100 4.49 -8.44 -5.86
N LEU A 101 3.32 -8.44 -6.46
CA LEU A 101 3.17 -8.16 -7.89
C LEU A 101 3.55 -6.72 -8.23
N SER A 102 3.23 -5.76 -7.38
CA SER A 102 3.62 -4.36 -7.54
C SER A 102 5.14 -4.13 -7.44
N ALA A 103 5.88 -5.06 -6.87
CA ALA A 103 7.34 -4.94 -6.72
C ALA A 103 8.11 -5.04 -8.06
N HIS A 104 7.45 -5.44 -9.15
CA HIS A 104 8.05 -5.43 -10.48
C HIS A 104 8.00 -4.04 -11.14
N GLU A 105 7.20 -3.15 -10.63
CA GLU A 105 7.17 -1.76 -11.04
C GLU A 105 8.01 -0.95 -10.05
N ILE A 106 8.82 -0.04 -10.55
CA ILE A 106 9.64 0.86 -9.73
C ILE A 106 8.73 1.50 -8.69
N GLY A 107 8.79 1.06 -7.46
CA GLY A 107 7.88 1.70 -6.62
C GLY A 107 7.95 1.40 -5.14
N LEU A 108 7.35 0.32 -4.71
CA LEU A 108 7.08 0.11 -3.29
C LEU A 108 8.36 -0.12 -2.48
N LYS A 109 9.26 -0.98 -2.97
CA LYS A 109 10.52 -1.27 -2.27
C LYS A 109 11.42 -0.05 -2.19
N GLU A 110 11.62 0.62 -3.33
CA GLU A 110 12.45 1.81 -3.42
C GLU A 110 11.88 2.95 -2.58
N MET A 111 10.57 3.08 -2.55
CA MET A 111 9.89 4.07 -1.72
C MET A 111 10.09 3.79 -0.23
N ILE A 112 9.96 2.55 0.19
CA ILE A 112 10.18 2.14 1.58
C ILE A 112 11.64 2.35 1.96
N ASP A 113 12.57 1.92 1.12
CA ASP A 113 14.00 2.12 1.34
C ASP A 113 14.34 3.61 1.45
N ALA A 114 13.75 4.45 0.61
CA ALA A 114 13.93 5.90 0.68
C ALA A 114 13.39 6.48 2.01
N MET A 115 12.21 6.06 2.45
CA MET A 115 11.67 6.50 3.74
C MET A 115 12.54 6.07 4.92
N LEU A 116 13.08 4.84 4.88
CA LEU A 116 13.99 4.34 5.91
C LEU A 116 15.30 5.14 5.94
N LEU A 117 15.87 5.44 4.77
CA LEU A 117 17.11 6.23 4.66
C LEU A 117 16.93 7.65 5.17
N LEU A 118 15.76 8.25 4.94
CA LEU A 118 15.44 9.59 5.43
C LEU A 118 15.10 9.63 6.93
N GLY A 119 15.00 8.47 7.58
CA GLY A 119 14.63 8.37 9.00
C GLY A 119 13.20 8.81 9.31
N GLN A 120 12.33 8.83 8.31
CA GLN A 120 10.93 9.29 8.40
C GLN A 120 9.95 8.20 8.00
N ALA A 121 10.30 6.94 8.21
CA ALA A 121 9.44 5.83 7.88
C ALA A 121 8.27 5.73 8.88
N PRO A 122 7.02 5.74 8.40
CA PRO A 122 5.86 5.41 9.24
C PRO A 122 5.90 3.94 9.64
N ARG A 123 5.08 3.57 10.62
CA ARG A 123 4.84 2.16 10.92
C ARG A 123 4.08 1.53 9.75
N ILE A 124 4.58 0.42 9.23
CA ILE A 124 3.98 -0.24 8.07
C ILE A 124 3.41 -1.60 8.48
N GLU A 125 2.14 -1.80 8.15
CA GLU A 125 1.47 -3.09 8.13
C GLU A 125 1.12 -3.43 6.68
N LEU A 126 1.36 -4.66 6.27
CA LEU A 126 1.05 -5.14 4.93
C LEU A 126 -0.01 -6.23 5.00
N LEU A 127 -1.08 -6.05 4.26
CA LEU A 127 -2.03 -7.10 3.94
C LEU A 127 -1.69 -7.64 2.54
N ALA A 128 -1.02 -8.78 2.51
CA ALA A 128 -0.67 -9.47 1.28
C ALA A 128 -1.77 -10.46 0.92
N ILE A 129 -2.40 -10.28 -0.22
CA ILE A 129 -3.49 -11.12 -0.70
C ILE A 129 -2.94 -12.01 -1.81
N SER A 130 -2.94 -13.32 -1.58
CA SER A 130 -2.43 -14.28 -2.53
C SER A 130 -3.30 -14.34 -3.78
N VAL A 131 -2.66 -14.25 -4.94
CA VAL A 131 -3.29 -14.32 -6.26
C VAL A 131 -2.51 -15.25 -7.17
N ARG A 132 -3.11 -15.61 -8.30
CA ARG A 132 -2.40 -16.28 -9.39
C ARG A 132 -1.79 -15.24 -10.33
N ASN A 133 -0.65 -15.60 -10.92
CA ASN A 133 -0.09 -14.83 -12.01
C ASN A 133 -1.05 -14.87 -13.20
N CYS A 134 -1.61 -13.73 -13.54
CA CYS A 134 -2.55 -13.59 -14.63
C CYS A 134 -1.95 -12.64 -15.68
N HIS A 135 -1.55 -13.21 -16.80
CA HIS A 135 -0.97 -12.45 -17.92
C HIS A 135 -2.02 -11.81 -18.84
N HIS A 136 -3.30 -11.92 -18.48
CA HIS A 136 -4.38 -11.41 -19.31
C HIS A 136 -4.84 -10.04 -18.83
N LEU A 137 -5.08 -9.15 -19.80
CA LEU A 137 -5.70 -7.86 -19.52
C LEU A 137 -7.16 -8.06 -19.11
N GLY A 138 -7.58 -7.36 -18.08
CA GLY A 138 -8.95 -7.38 -17.61
C GLY A 138 -9.09 -6.62 -16.29
N MET A 139 -10.28 -6.16 -16.00
CA MET A 139 -10.58 -5.39 -14.80
C MET A 139 -11.34 -6.19 -13.74
N GLN A 140 -11.55 -7.49 -13.97
CA GLN A 140 -12.30 -8.33 -13.07
C GLN A 140 -11.40 -9.21 -12.22
N LEU A 141 -11.73 -9.32 -10.96
CA LEU A 141 -11.10 -10.28 -10.05
C LEU A 141 -11.61 -11.69 -10.34
N SER A 142 -10.73 -12.69 -10.12
CA SER A 142 -11.17 -14.07 -10.02
C SER A 142 -12.17 -14.23 -8.87
N PRO A 143 -13.08 -15.23 -8.92
CA PRO A 143 -14.04 -15.45 -7.83
C PRO A 143 -13.37 -15.68 -6.48
N GLU A 144 -12.24 -16.38 -6.46
CA GLU A 144 -11.47 -16.68 -5.25
C GLU A 144 -10.83 -15.40 -4.66
N ALA A 145 -10.26 -14.54 -5.50
CA ALA A 145 -9.70 -13.26 -5.06
C ALA A 145 -10.80 -12.32 -4.54
N ARG A 146 -11.94 -12.28 -5.21
CA ARG A 146 -13.08 -11.45 -4.80
C ARG A 146 -13.59 -11.79 -3.40
N LYS A 147 -13.56 -13.06 -3.01
CA LYS A 147 -13.97 -13.51 -1.67
C LYS A 147 -13.08 -12.96 -0.55
N ALA A 148 -11.87 -12.52 -0.86
CA ALA A 148 -10.97 -11.92 0.12
C ALA A 148 -11.42 -10.51 0.55
N ILE A 149 -12.13 -9.77 -0.30
CA ILE A 149 -12.48 -8.37 -0.04
C ILE A 149 -13.25 -8.15 1.26
N PRO A 150 -14.32 -8.93 1.59
CA PRO A 150 -15.08 -8.70 2.82
C PRO A 150 -14.38 -9.17 4.10
N GLN A 151 -13.26 -9.86 4.01
CA GLN A 151 -12.51 -10.35 5.17
C GLN A 151 -11.60 -9.30 5.78
#